data_94b2f12a9b0beb4ed6e9d33d869f24c1
#
_entry.id   94b2f12a9b0beb4ed6e9d33d869f24c1
#
_cell.length_a   1.000
_cell.length_b   1.000
_cell.length_c   1.000
_cell.angle_alpha   90.00
_cell.angle_beta   90.00
_cell.angle_gamma   90.00
#
_symmetry.space_group_name_H-M   'P 1'
#
loop_
_entity.id
_entity.type
_entity.pdbx_description
1 polymer ?
#
loop_
_entity_poly.entity_id
_entity_poly.type
_entity_poly.pdbx_seq_one_letter_code
_entity_poly.pdbx_strand_id
1 'polypeptide(L)'
;MSRPALVKHSVRIAGHATSISLEPQFWEALCEIAARRGQSINALLSEIDNARDGNLSSAIRLFVLASCRSGELLDRPPAGD
;
A
#
# COMPACT_ATOMS: atom_id res chain seq x y z
N MET A 1 24.37 10.56 -1.26
CA MET A 1 23.03 10.42 -1.30
C MET A 1 22.60 9.02 -1.06
N SER A 2 21.72 8.84 -0.17
CA SER A 2 21.29 7.50 0.21
C SER A 2 19.94 7.20 -0.39
N ARG A 3 19.72 5.93 -0.66
CA ARG A 3 18.44 5.48 -1.10
C ARG A 3 17.56 5.28 0.10
N PRO A 4 16.24 5.36 -0.09
CA PRO A 4 15.35 5.02 1.00
C PRO A 4 15.58 3.56 1.40
N ALA A 5 15.69 3.32 2.66
CA ALA A 5 15.82 1.97 3.16
C ALA A 5 14.44 1.34 3.24
N LEU A 6 14.39 0.03 3.06
CA LEU A 6 13.16 -0.69 3.30
C LEU A 6 12.89 -0.71 4.79
N VAL A 7 11.66 -0.46 5.16
CA VAL A 7 11.25 -0.47 6.55
C VAL A 7 10.37 -1.68 6.79
N LYS A 8 10.67 -2.41 7.84
CA LYS A 8 9.94 -3.61 8.19
C LYS A 8 8.75 -3.24 9.06
N HIS A 9 7.59 -3.71 8.67
CA HIS A 9 6.37 -3.46 9.42
C HIS A 9 5.76 -4.78 9.85
N SER A 10 5.40 -4.87 11.13
CA SER A 10 4.67 -6.02 11.64
C SER A 10 3.20 -5.82 11.34
N VAL A 11 2.61 -6.80 10.70
CA VAL A 11 1.22 -6.69 10.26
C VAL A 11 0.51 -8.01 10.53
N ARG A 12 -0.81 -8.00 10.40
CA ARG A 12 -1.60 -9.19 10.51
C ARG A 12 -2.40 -9.34 9.23
N ILE A 13 -2.17 -10.46 8.55
CA ILE A 13 -2.80 -10.71 7.26
C ILE A 13 -3.52 -12.03 7.33
N ALA A 14 -4.82 -12.03 7.07
CA ALA A 14 -5.65 -13.23 7.11
C ALA A 14 -5.51 -13.94 8.44
N GLY A 15 -5.39 -13.19 9.52
CA GLY A 15 -5.29 -13.75 10.85
C GLY A 15 -3.92 -14.18 11.28
N HIS A 16 -2.91 -14.05 10.43
CA HIS A 16 -1.55 -14.47 10.74
C HIS A 16 -0.66 -13.26 10.95
N ALA A 17 0.14 -13.31 12.00
CA ALA A 17 1.14 -12.29 12.25
C ALA A 17 2.28 -12.51 11.28
N THR A 18 2.69 -11.45 10.61
CA THR A 18 3.78 -11.53 9.66
C THR A 18 4.45 -10.16 9.60
N SER A 19 5.43 -10.02 8.74
CA SER A 19 6.06 -8.73 8.53
C SER A 19 6.28 -8.53 7.05
N ILE A 20 6.26 -7.26 6.65
CA ILE A 20 6.56 -6.89 5.28
C ILE A 20 7.61 -5.80 5.32
N SER A 21 8.45 -5.76 4.30
CA SER A 21 9.44 -4.70 4.14
C SER A 21 9.07 -3.90 2.91
N LEU A 22 9.00 -2.60 3.08
CA LEU A 22 8.48 -1.74 2.04
C LEU A 22 9.14 -0.38 2.15
N GLU A 23 9.30 0.28 1.03
CA GLU A 23 9.81 1.64 1.04
C GLU A 23 8.83 2.56 1.78
N PRO A 24 9.32 3.54 2.53
CA PRO A 24 8.43 4.41 3.29
C PRO A 24 7.36 5.09 2.44
N GLN A 25 7.68 5.47 1.22
CA GLN A 25 6.72 6.14 0.36
C GLN A 25 5.55 5.23 0.02
N PHE A 26 5.83 3.95 -0.22
CA PHE A 26 4.77 3.01 -0.52
C PHE A 26 3.93 2.70 0.72
N TRP A 27 4.58 2.62 1.88
CA TRP A 27 3.84 2.39 3.11
C TRP A 27 2.89 3.55 3.41
N GLU A 28 3.37 4.78 3.27
CA GLU A 28 2.55 5.95 3.50
C GLU A 28 1.36 6.00 2.55
N ALA A 29 1.61 5.71 1.29
CA ALA A 29 0.54 5.70 0.30
C ALA A 29 -0.49 4.61 0.63
N LEU A 30 -0.02 3.46 1.04
CA LEU A 30 -0.91 2.36 1.39
C LEU A 30 -1.80 2.74 2.58
N CYS A 31 -1.22 3.36 3.60
CA CYS A 31 -1.98 3.81 4.75
C CYS A 31 -3.02 4.86 4.36
N GLU A 32 -2.65 5.76 3.46
CA GLU A 32 -3.58 6.77 2.99
C GLU A 32 -4.75 6.15 2.23
N ILE A 33 -4.46 5.18 1.38
CA ILE A 33 -5.51 4.50 0.64
C ILE A 33 -6.47 3.80 1.61
N ALA A 34 -5.92 3.12 2.60
CA ALA A 34 -6.75 2.45 3.60
C ALA A 34 -7.66 3.45 4.31
N ALA A 35 -7.10 4.59 4.71
CA ALA A 35 -7.88 5.60 5.39
C ALA A 35 -9.00 6.14 4.51
N ARG A 36 -8.72 6.37 3.24
CA ARG A 36 -9.72 6.88 2.31
C ARG A 36 -10.85 5.88 2.08
N ARG A 37 -10.52 4.60 2.16
CA ARG A 37 -11.52 3.54 1.98
C ARG A 37 -12.24 3.19 3.28
N GLY A 38 -11.81 3.78 4.39
CA GLY A 38 -12.40 3.46 5.68
C GLY A 38 -12.01 2.08 6.16
N GLN A 39 -10.84 1.60 5.77
CA GLN A 39 -10.36 0.27 6.14
C GLN A 39 -9.15 0.38 7.04
N SER A 40 -8.93 -0.66 7.85
CA SER A 40 -7.67 -0.76 8.56
C SER A 40 -6.59 -1.19 7.59
N ILE A 41 -5.34 -0.89 7.93
CA ILE A 41 -4.22 -1.31 7.09
C ILE A 41 -4.18 -2.84 6.97
N ASN A 42 -4.50 -3.54 8.04
CA ASN A 42 -4.50 -4.99 8.00
C ASN A 42 -5.58 -5.53 7.06
N ALA A 43 -6.76 -4.89 7.06
CA ALA A 43 -7.82 -5.31 6.16
C ALA A 43 -7.42 -5.11 4.70
N LEU A 44 -6.81 -3.96 4.40
CA LEU A 44 -6.38 -3.69 3.04
C LEU A 44 -5.29 -4.66 2.60
N LEU A 45 -4.34 -4.92 3.50
CA LEU A 45 -3.27 -5.87 3.19
C LEU A 45 -3.82 -7.27 2.93
N SER A 46 -4.85 -7.68 3.68
CA SER A 46 -5.45 -8.98 3.45
C SER A 46 -6.11 -9.06 2.08
N GLU A 47 -6.75 -7.98 1.64
CA GLU A 47 -7.33 -7.95 0.30
C GLU A 47 -6.25 -8.07 -0.78
N ILE A 48 -5.16 -7.34 -0.61
CA ILE A 48 -4.07 -7.41 -1.57
C ILE A 48 -3.46 -8.80 -1.58
N ASP A 49 -3.29 -9.39 -0.41
CA ASP A 49 -2.73 -10.73 -0.30
C ASP A 49 -3.59 -11.76 -1.00
N ASN A 50 -4.91 -11.66 -0.84
CA ASN A 50 -5.82 -12.58 -1.50
C ASN A 50 -5.77 -12.48 -3.01
N ALA A 51 -5.52 -11.29 -3.52
CA ALA A 51 -5.54 -11.06 -4.96
C ALA A 51 -4.17 -11.21 -5.60
N ARG A 52 -3.13 -11.39 -4.81
CA ARG A 52 -1.79 -11.37 -5.36
C ARG A 52 -1.49 -12.63 -6.14
N ASP A 53 -0.54 -12.46 -7.03
CA ASP A 53 -0.09 -13.52 -7.86
C ASP A 53 1.44 -13.48 -7.81
N GLY A 54 2.00 -13.82 -6.65
CA GLY A 54 3.43 -13.77 -6.45
C GLY A 54 3.78 -13.05 -5.17
N ASN A 55 4.83 -12.26 -5.23
CA ASN A 55 5.41 -11.62 -4.05
C ASN A 55 4.49 -10.52 -3.52
N LEU A 56 4.25 -10.53 -2.20
CA LEU A 56 3.35 -9.58 -1.59
C LEU A 56 3.85 -8.14 -1.69
N SER A 57 5.14 -7.91 -1.48
CA SER A 57 5.68 -6.55 -1.58
C SER A 57 5.49 -5.99 -2.98
N SER A 58 5.70 -6.82 -3.99
CA SER A 58 5.45 -6.41 -5.37
C SER A 58 3.98 -6.12 -5.60
N ALA A 59 3.11 -6.96 -5.06
CA ALA A 59 1.68 -6.76 -5.20
C ALA A 59 1.25 -5.45 -4.57
N ILE A 60 1.82 -5.10 -3.43
CA ILE A 60 1.52 -3.84 -2.76
C ILE A 60 1.95 -2.67 -3.63
N ARG A 61 3.16 -2.73 -4.18
CA ARG A 61 3.64 -1.64 -5.04
C ARG A 61 2.75 -1.46 -6.26
N LEU A 62 2.35 -2.56 -6.88
CA LEU A 62 1.47 -2.48 -8.04
C LEU A 62 0.10 -1.94 -7.66
N PHE A 63 -0.41 -2.32 -6.50
CA PHE A 63 -1.68 -1.83 -6.02
C PHE A 63 -1.62 -0.31 -5.80
N VAL A 64 -0.55 0.17 -5.16
CA VAL A 64 -0.40 1.61 -4.92
C VAL A 64 -0.30 2.35 -6.25
N LEU A 65 0.45 1.82 -7.19
CA LEU A 65 0.59 2.46 -8.49
C LEU A 65 -0.76 2.54 -9.19
N ALA A 66 -1.52 1.46 -9.17
CA ALA A 66 -2.83 1.45 -9.81
C ALA A 66 -3.76 2.45 -9.14
N SER A 67 -3.70 2.55 -7.82
CA SER A 67 -4.53 3.51 -7.10
C SER A 67 -4.17 4.95 -7.45
N CYS A 68 -2.88 5.21 -7.60
CA CYS A 68 -2.45 6.55 -8.02
C CYS A 68 -2.95 6.87 -9.42
N ARG A 69 -2.86 5.91 -10.32
CA ARG A 69 -3.28 6.13 -11.70
C ARG A 69 -4.78 6.29 -11.83
N SER A 70 -5.53 5.67 -10.94
CA SER A 70 -6.98 5.82 -10.97
C SER A 70 -7.44 7.08 -10.27
N GLY A 71 -6.53 7.83 -9.65
CA GLY A 71 -6.88 9.06 -8.97
C GLY A 71 -7.23 8.89 -7.52
N GLU A 72 -7.12 7.69 -7.00
CA GLU A 72 -7.56 7.43 -5.63
C GLU A 72 -6.73 8.19 -4.60
N LEU A 73 -5.48 8.49 -4.92
CA LEU A 73 -4.59 9.23 -4.03
C LEU A 73 -4.52 10.72 -4.34
N LEU A 74 -5.27 11.18 -5.31
CA LEU A 74 -5.25 12.60 -5.65
C LEU A 74 -6.22 13.34 -4.76
N ASP A 75 -5.68 14.30 -4.02
CA ASP A 75 -6.50 15.06 -3.10
C ASP A 75 -7.22 16.21 -3.74
N ARG A 76 -6.85 16.54 -4.93
CA ARG A 76 -7.39 17.70 -5.58
C ARG A 76 -7.53 17.41 -7.04
N PRO A 77 -8.29 18.23 -7.74
CA PRO A 77 -8.45 18.03 -9.17
C PRO A 77 -7.10 18.08 -9.87
N PRO A 78 -6.98 17.42 -10.98
CA PRO A 78 -5.74 17.49 -11.74
C PRO A 78 -5.41 18.92 -12.05
N ALA A 79 -4.13 19.18 -12.03
CA ALA A 79 -3.67 20.52 -12.35
C ALA A 79 -4.06 20.86 -13.77
N GLY A 80 -4.31 22.07 -14.01
CA GLY A 80 -4.58 22.51 -15.34
C GLY A 80 -5.99 22.37 -15.73
N ASP A 81 -6.67 21.87 -14.87
CA ASP A 81 -7.93 21.75 -15.20
C ASP A 81 -8.71 22.60 -14.91
#